data_515a1a4a029ad161cb9ff218c6df5183
#
_entry.id   515a1a4a029ad161cb9ff218c6df5183
#
_cell.length_a   1.000
_cell.length_b   1.000
_cell.length_c   1.000
_cell.angle_alpha   90.00
_cell.angle_beta   90.00
_cell.angle_gamma   90.00
#
_symmetry.space_group_name_H-M   'P 1'
#
loop_
_entity.id
_entity.type
_entity.pdbx_description
1 polymer ?
#
loop_
_entity_poly.entity_id
_entity_poly.type
_entity_poly.pdbx_seq_one_letter_code
_entity_poly.pdbx_strand_id
1 'polypeptide(L)'
;MSVKFYQPENQVPLEMHKVRVVQKLNLLPVDDRLRAIQQAGNNTFLLQNRDIYLDMLTDSGVNAMSDRQTAAMHIADDAYAGSETFVRLKTAIKEVFGVDNVLPAHQGRACENILAERFVKPGMTAIMNFHFTTTKAHVTRCGGDVIELVHKKGLIPQSDDPFKGDFDLKELKKTIREIGPEKVAYVRV
;
A
#
# COMPACT_ATOMS: atom_id res chain seq x y z
N MET A 1 18.77 16.27 25.03
CA MET A 1 17.71 15.26 24.84
C MET A 1 18.34 14.00 24.28
N SER A 2 18.32 12.88 25.02
CA SER A 2 18.82 11.62 24.51
C SER A 2 17.71 11.02 23.61
N VAL A 3 18.02 10.79 22.35
CA VAL A 3 17.14 10.07 21.44
C VAL A 3 17.07 8.64 21.93
N LYS A 4 15.91 8.21 22.43
CA LYS A 4 15.67 6.81 22.77
C LYS A 4 15.28 6.10 21.49
N PHE A 5 16.19 5.31 20.95
CA PHE A 5 15.87 4.37 19.88
C PHE A 5 15.03 3.23 20.48
N TYR A 6 13.88 2.97 19.91
CA TYR A 6 13.08 1.80 20.26
C TYR A 6 13.82 0.57 19.74
N GLN A 7 14.33 -0.25 20.65
CA GLN A 7 14.85 -1.57 20.29
C GLN A 7 13.77 -2.60 20.60
N PRO A 8 13.17 -3.23 19.61
CA PRO A 8 12.35 -4.40 19.87
C PRO A 8 13.21 -5.50 20.47
N GLU A 9 12.66 -6.26 21.40
CA GLU A 9 13.33 -7.35 22.12
C GLU A 9 13.97 -8.41 21.18
N ASN A 10 13.59 -8.43 19.93
CA ASN A 10 14.09 -9.33 18.89
C ASN A 10 15.29 -8.76 18.07
N GLN A 11 15.98 -7.78 18.58
CA GLN A 11 17.27 -7.30 18.05
C GLN A 11 17.35 -7.19 16.51
N VAL A 12 16.38 -6.57 15.87
CA VAL A 12 16.56 -6.15 14.48
C VAL A 12 17.54 -4.97 14.50
N PRO A 13 18.75 -5.09 13.94
CA PRO A 13 19.70 -4.00 13.92
C PRO A 13 19.12 -2.83 13.13
N LEU A 14 19.21 -1.64 13.70
CA LEU A 14 18.90 -0.42 12.97
C LEU A 14 19.87 -0.30 11.80
N GLU A 15 19.38 -0.40 10.59
CA GLU A 15 20.18 -0.10 9.41
C GLU A 15 20.44 1.40 9.34
N MET A 16 21.71 1.77 9.31
CA MET A 16 22.14 3.16 9.16
C MET A 16 22.36 3.45 7.69
N HIS A 17 21.58 4.36 7.12
CA HIS A 17 21.66 4.75 5.72
C HIS A 17 22.27 6.14 5.57
N LYS A 18 23.12 6.29 4.57
CA LYS A 18 23.65 7.58 4.12
C LYS A 18 23.13 7.87 2.73
N VAL A 19 22.40 8.96 2.56
CA VAL A 19 21.90 9.38 1.25
C VAL A 19 23.05 9.88 0.37
N ARG A 20 23.18 9.34 -0.83
CA ARG A 20 24.21 9.73 -1.82
C ARG A 20 23.65 10.54 -2.98
N VAL A 21 22.34 10.44 -3.26
CA VAL A 21 21.67 11.14 -4.34
C VAL A 21 20.86 12.27 -3.76
N VAL A 22 21.12 13.47 -4.24
CA VAL A 22 20.40 14.68 -3.85
C VAL A 22 19.74 15.26 -5.10
N GLN A 23 18.43 15.39 -5.08
CA GLN A 23 17.68 16.04 -6.14
C GLN A 23 17.63 17.55 -5.89
N LYS A 24 17.93 18.35 -6.91
CA LYS A 24 17.73 19.80 -6.86
C LYS A 24 16.22 20.08 -6.89
N LEU A 25 15.75 20.81 -5.89
CA LEU A 25 14.37 21.30 -5.82
C LEU A 25 14.34 22.81 -6.06
N ASN A 26 13.24 23.30 -6.61
CA ASN A 26 12.99 24.71 -6.80
C ASN A 26 11.79 25.13 -5.95
N LEU A 27 11.98 26.10 -5.06
CA LEU A 27 10.88 26.75 -4.37
C LEU A 27 10.46 27.98 -5.15
N LEU A 28 9.33 27.90 -5.84
CA LEU A 28 8.76 29.02 -6.57
C LEU A 28 8.24 30.10 -5.62
N PRO A 29 8.25 31.40 -6.04
CA PRO A 29 7.55 32.46 -5.34
C PRO A 29 6.08 32.11 -5.09
N VAL A 30 5.47 32.70 -4.05
CA VAL A 30 4.09 32.41 -3.67
C VAL A 30 3.11 32.64 -4.80
N ASP A 31 3.26 33.78 -5.52
CA ASP A 31 2.37 34.13 -6.62
C ASP A 31 2.43 33.14 -7.78
N ASP A 32 3.62 32.61 -8.07
CA ASP A 32 3.79 31.59 -9.10
C ASP A 32 3.12 30.26 -8.68
N ARG A 33 3.24 29.89 -7.42
CA ARG A 33 2.54 28.70 -6.88
C ARG A 33 1.02 28.87 -6.92
N LEU A 34 0.51 30.07 -6.59
CA LEU A 34 -0.92 30.37 -6.68
C LEU A 34 -1.41 30.29 -8.12
N ARG A 35 -0.65 30.81 -9.07
CA ARG A 35 -1.00 30.71 -10.50
C ARG A 35 -0.98 29.24 -10.96
N ALA A 36 0.03 28.47 -10.59
CA ALA A 36 0.14 27.06 -10.95
C ALA A 36 -1.06 26.25 -10.45
N ILE A 37 -1.46 26.42 -9.18
CA ILE A 37 -2.61 25.67 -8.62
C ILE A 37 -3.93 26.12 -9.27
N GLN A 38 -4.10 27.39 -9.59
CA GLN A 38 -5.28 27.88 -10.31
C GLN A 38 -5.36 27.30 -11.72
N GLN A 39 -4.23 27.27 -12.47
CA GLN A 39 -4.15 26.65 -13.80
C GLN A 39 -4.43 25.15 -13.76
N ALA A 40 -4.06 24.48 -12.67
CA ALA A 40 -4.38 23.09 -12.41
C ALA A 40 -5.85 22.89 -11.95
N GLY A 41 -6.70 23.91 -11.99
CA GLY A 41 -8.09 23.84 -11.56
C GLY A 41 -8.26 23.53 -10.08
N ASN A 42 -7.31 23.94 -9.23
CA ASN A 42 -7.21 23.60 -7.81
C ASN A 42 -7.09 22.09 -7.53
N ASN A 43 -6.63 21.35 -8.53
CA ASN A 43 -6.35 19.92 -8.39
C ASN A 43 -4.84 19.68 -8.33
N THR A 44 -4.34 19.33 -7.18
CA THR A 44 -2.91 19.09 -6.93
C THR A 44 -2.32 17.97 -7.78
N PHE A 45 -3.12 17.01 -8.25
CA PHE A 45 -2.67 15.95 -9.16
C PHE A 45 -2.39 16.43 -10.60
N LEU A 46 -2.83 17.63 -10.95
CA LEU A 46 -2.58 18.23 -12.26
C LEU A 46 -1.42 19.24 -12.24
N LEU A 47 -0.78 19.45 -11.10
CA LEU A 47 0.45 20.25 -11.03
C LEU A 47 1.58 19.58 -11.80
N GLN A 48 2.39 20.39 -12.47
CA GLN A 48 3.60 19.89 -13.10
C GLN A 48 4.72 19.75 -12.08
N ASN A 49 5.58 18.77 -12.27
CA ASN A 49 6.68 18.47 -11.32
C ASN A 49 7.56 19.71 -11.02
N ARG A 50 7.75 20.60 -11.99
CA ARG A 50 8.51 21.85 -11.81
C ARG A 50 7.87 22.83 -10.81
N ASP A 51 6.55 22.70 -10.58
CA ASP A 51 5.77 23.58 -9.73
C ASP A 51 5.66 23.03 -8.29
N ILE A 52 6.19 21.84 -8.06
CA ILE A 52 6.13 21.11 -6.79
C ILE A 52 7.48 21.22 -6.10
N TYR A 53 7.48 21.76 -4.87
CA TYR A 53 8.67 21.78 -4.03
C TYR A 53 8.83 20.48 -3.26
N LEU A 54 7.77 19.99 -2.66
CA LEU A 54 7.72 18.75 -1.90
C LEU A 54 6.41 18.03 -2.21
N ASP A 55 6.51 16.85 -2.82
CA ASP A 55 5.34 16.00 -3.06
C ASP A 55 5.07 15.13 -1.83
N MET A 56 3.94 15.38 -1.18
CA MET A 56 3.43 14.61 -0.06
C MET A 56 2.12 13.88 -0.40
N LEU A 57 1.68 13.92 -1.67
CA LEU A 57 0.44 13.27 -2.11
C LEU A 57 0.69 11.83 -2.56
N THR A 58 1.84 11.59 -3.18
CA THR A 58 2.16 10.27 -3.72
C THR A 58 3.07 9.52 -2.78
N ASP A 59 2.55 8.45 -2.20
CA ASP A 59 3.31 7.45 -1.47
C ASP A 59 3.83 6.32 -2.37
N SER A 60 3.32 6.25 -3.60
CA SER A 60 3.71 5.29 -4.65
C SER A 60 4.85 5.86 -5.49
N GLY A 61 5.91 6.26 -4.86
CA GLY A 61 6.99 6.94 -5.53
C GLY A 61 8.27 6.15 -5.58
N VAL A 62 9.28 6.84 -6.04
CA VAL A 62 10.65 6.35 -6.03
C VAL A 62 11.17 6.47 -4.61
N ASN A 63 11.45 5.34 -4.00
CA ASN A 63 12.12 5.29 -2.73
C ASN A 63 13.63 5.23 -2.92
N ALA A 64 14.38 5.68 -1.94
CA ALA A 64 15.82 5.50 -1.92
C ALA A 64 16.16 4.00 -1.89
N MET A 65 17.06 3.58 -2.78
CA MET A 65 17.62 2.24 -2.77
C MET A 65 19.01 2.27 -2.12
N SER A 66 19.35 1.22 -1.35
CA SER A 66 20.70 1.07 -0.84
C SER A 66 21.68 0.82 -1.99
N ASP A 67 22.96 1.11 -1.76
CA ASP A 67 24.03 0.78 -2.70
C ASP A 67 24.12 -0.73 -2.96
N ARG A 68 23.85 -1.55 -1.95
CA ARG A 68 23.80 -3.02 -2.08
C ARG A 68 22.62 -3.47 -2.94
N GLN A 69 21.45 -2.89 -2.76
CA GLN A 69 20.27 -3.19 -3.60
C GLN A 69 20.52 -2.79 -5.05
N THR A 70 21.09 -1.61 -5.27
CA THR A 70 21.46 -1.15 -6.62
C THR A 70 22.50 -2.07 -7.25
N ALA A 71 23.56 -2.46 -6.51
CA ALA A 71 24.56 -3.39 -6.99
C ALA A 71 23.96 -4.77 -7.32
N ALA A 72 23.10 -5.30 -6.46
CA ALA A 72 22.39 -6.56 -6.70
C ALA A 72 21.52 -6.51 -7.95
N MET A 73 20.87 -5.40 -8.23
CA MET A 73 20.06 -5.20 -9.43
C MET A 73 20.92 -5.24 -10.71
N HIS A 74 22.15 -4.72 -10.67
CA HIS A 74 23.06 -4.75 -11.82
C HIS A 74 23.67 -6.12 -12.10
N ILE A 75 23.75 -7.02 -11.12
CA ILE A 75 24.27 -8.38 -11.26
C ILE A 75 23.17 -9.45 -11.31
N ALA A 76 21.91 -9.03 -11.24
CA ALA A 76 20.77 -9.94 -11.39
C ALA A 76 20.72 -10.52 -12.80
N ASP A 77 20.35 -11.78 -12.93
CA ASP A 77 20.13 -12.41 -14.22
C ASP A 77 18.75 -12.05 -14.80
N ASP A 78 18.65 -12.04 -16.13
CA ASP A 78 17.42 -11.82 -16.90
C ASP A 78 16.97 -13.07 -17.65
N ALA A 79 17.34 -14.24 -17.14
CA ALA A 79 17.01 -15.52 -17.77
C ALA A 79 15.50 -15.71 -17.90
N TYR A 80 15.04 -16.01 -19.13
CA TYR A 80 13.63 -16.28 -19.43
C TYR A 80 13.09 -17.47 -18.62
N ALA A 81 13.90 -18.49 -18.42
CA ALA A 81 13.61 -19.65 -17.59
C ALA A 81 14.85 -20.04 -16.78
N GLY A 82 14.64 -20.51 -15.56
CA GLY A 82 15.74 -20.93 -14.68
C GLY A 82 16.52 -19.79 -14.04
N SER A 83 15.89 -18.62 -13.86
CA SER A 83 16.51 -17.47 -13.19
C SER A 83 16.96 -17.83 -11.77
N GLU A 84 18.25 -17.70 -11.50
CA GLU A 84 18.81 -17.87 -10.15
C GLU A 84 18.36 -16.73 -9.22
N THR A 85 18.23 -15.53 -9.75
CA THR A 85 17.74 -14.36 -8.99
C THR A 85 16.32 -14.59 -8.50
N PHE A 86 15.46 -15.20 -9.31
CA PHE A 86 14.10 -15.54 -8.89
C PHE A 86 14.09 -16.63 -7.79
N VAL A 87 14.99 -17.61 -7.89
CA VAL A 87 15.15 -18.62 -6.83
C VAL A 87 15.59 -17.98 -5.52
N ARG A 88 16.54 -17.03 -5.56
CA ARG A 88 16.98 -16.26 -4.39
C ARG A 88 15.82 -15.45 -3.77
N LEU A 89 15.01 -14.79 -4.62
CA LEU A 89 13.81 -14.08 -4.17
C LEU A 89 12.84 -15.00 -3.43
N LYS A 90 12.55 -16.18 -3.98
CA LYS A 90 11.68 -17.17 -3.33
C LYS A 90 12.23 -17.62 -1.99
N THR A 91 13.54 -17.88 -1.93
CA THR A 91 14.20 -18.27 -0.68
C THR A 91 14.08 -17.18 0.39
N ALA A 92 14.39 -15.94 0.03
CA ALA A 92 14.27 -14.82 0.95
C ALA A 92 12.83 -14.60 1.45
N ILE A 93 11.85 -14.75 0.56
CA ILE A 93 10.43 -14.63 0.96
C ILE A 93 10.04 -15.79 1.89
N LYS A 94 10.49 -16.99 1.63
CA LYS A 94 10.26 -18.12 2.54
C LYS A 94 10.89 -17.89 3.91
N GLU A 95 12.10 -17.38 3.97
CA GLU A 95 12.79 -17.06 5.22
C GLU A 95 12.08 -15.98 6.03
N VAL A 96 11.58 -14.93 5.36
CA VAL A 96 10.95 -13.77 6.04
C VAL A 96 9.48 -14.03 6.37
N PHE A 97 8.72 -14.62 5.45
CA PHE A 97 7.27 -14.74 5.55
C PHE A 97 6.77 -16.17 5.78
N GLY A 98 7.62 -17.18 5.68
CA GLY A 98 7.24 -18.57 5.88
C GLY A 98 6.38 -19.15 4.75
N VAL A 99 6.33 -18.51 3.56
CA VAL A 99 5.52 -18.94 2.41
C VAL A 99 6.38 -19.53 1.31
N ASP A 100 5.90 -20.59 0.68
CA ASP A 100 6.61 -21.29 -0.40
C ASP A 100 6.23 -20.79 -1.80
N ASN A 101 5.03 -20.25 -1.95
CA ASN A 101 4.50 -19.83 -3.24
C ASN A 101 4.54 -18.30 -3.36
N VAL A 102 5.17 -17.83 -4.42
CA VAL A 102 5.34 -16.41 -4.72
C VAL A 102 4.92 -16.15 -6.15
N LEU A 103 4.05 -15.19 -6.34
CA LEU A 103 3.66 -14.67 -7.64
C LEU A 103 3.94 -13.16 -7.65
N PRO A 104 5.05 -12.73 -8.26
CA PRO A 104 5.37 -11.32 -8.35
C PRO A 104 4.38 -10.59 -9.26
N ALA A 105 3.99 -9.40 -8.85
CA ALA A 105 3.23 -8.47 -9.68
C ALA A 105 3.96 -7.12 -9.71
N HIS A 106 3.72 -6.31 -10.74
CA HIS A 106 4.42 -5.04 -10.92
C HIS A 106 4.10 -4.01 -9.82
N GLN A 107 2.95 -4.17 -9.14
CA GLN A 107 2.55 -3.32 -8.01
C GLN A 107 1.37 -3.91 -7.24
N GLY A 108 1.14 -3.45 -6.00
CA GLY A 108 0.10 -3.97 -5.11
C GLY A 108 -1.32 -3.92 -5.70
N ARG A 109 -1.69 -2.84 -6.41
CA ARG A 109 -3.01 -2.73 -7.03
C ARG A 109 -3.25 -3.74 -8.17
N ALA A 110 -2.21 -4.27 -8.77
CA ALA A 110 -2.33 -5.39 -9.71
C ALA A 110 -2.70 -6.68 -8.97
N CYS A 111 -2.12 -6.90 -7.79
CA CYS A 111 -2.51 -8.02 -6.92
C CYS A 111 -3.98 -7.90 -6.49
N GLU A 112 -4.45 -6.70 -6.11
CA GLU A 112 -5.85 -6.46 -5.79
C GLU A 112 -6.78 -6.81 -6.96
N ASN A 113 -6.39 -6.46 -8.19
CA ASN A 113 -7.14 -6.81 -9.38
C ASN A 113 -7.24 -8.33 -9.58
N ILE A 114 -6.10 -9.03 -9.49
CA ILE A 114 -6.04 -10.49 -9.63
C ILE A 114 -6.92 -11.18 -8.58
N LEU A 115 -6.85 -10.72 -7.33
CA LEU A 115 -7.68 -11.25 -6.25
C LEU A 115 -9.16 -10.99 -6.48
N ALA A 116 -9.53 -9.78 -6.92
CA ALA A 116 -10.92 -9.46 -7.24
C ALA A 116 -11.45 -10.34 -8.39
N GLU A 117 -10.72 -10.48 -9.48
CA GLU A 117 -11.10 -11.34 -10.61
C GLU A 117 -11.25 -12.82 -10.20
N ARG A 118 -10.42 -13.28 -9.25
CA ARG A 118 -10.46 -14.68 -8.81
C ARG A 118 -11.62 -14.97 -7.85
N PHE A 119 -11.93 -14.06 -6.93
CA PHE A 119 -12.83 -14.32 -5.81
C PHE A 119 -14.17 -13.61 -5.90
N VAL A 120 -14.27 -12.48 -6.61
CA VAL A 120 -15.51 -11.71 -6.73
C VAL A 120 -16.27 -12.15 -7.96
N LYS A 121 -17.54 -12.48 -7.78
CA LYS A 121 -18.51 -12.72 -8.87
C LYS A 121 -19.66 -11.73 -8.72
N PRO A 122 -20.42 -11.45 -9.79
CA PRO A 122 -21.59 -10.59 -9.69
C PRO A 122 -22.53 -11.01 -8.55
N GLY A 123 -22.93 -10.06 -7.74
CA GLY A 123 -23.78 -10.27 -6.59
C GLY A 123 -23.07 -10.78 -5.32
N MET A 124 -21.75 -10.93 -5.34
CA MET A 124 -20.96 -11.18 -4.12
C MET A 124 -20.51 -9.90 -3.46
N THR A 125 -20.19 -9.98 -2.18
CA THR A 125 -19.80 -8.84 -1.35
C THR A 125 -18.40 -9.05 -0.77
N ALA A 126 -17.53 -8.05 -0.92
CA ALA A 126 -16.30 -7.95 -0.16
C ALA A 126 -16.54 -7.11 1.10
N ILE A 127 -16.12 -7.61 2.26
CA ILE A 127 -16.28 -6.91 3.54
C ILE A 127 -14.91 -6.39 3.98
N MET A 128 -14.83 -5.13 4.37
CA MET A 128 -13.58 -4.54 4.83
C MET A 128 -13.84 -3.55 5.98
N ASN A 129 -12.82 -3.29 6.78
CA ASN A 129 -12.91 -2.26 7.82
C ASN A 129 -13.09 -0.88 7.21
N PHE A 130 -12.21 -0.53 6.25
CA PHE A 130 -12.34 0.66 5.42
C PHE A 130 -11.80 0.36 4.01
N HIS A 131 -12.42 0.90 2.98
CA HIS A 131 -11.96 0.61 1.63
C HIS A 131 -10.68 1.40 1.30
N PHE A 132 -9.80 0.76 0.58
CA PHE A 132 -8.83 1.47 -0.25
C PHE A 132 -9.45 1.66 -1.64
N THR A 133 -9.21 2.83 -2.24
CA THR A 133 -9.91 3.25 -3.47
C THR A 133 -9.82 2.24 -4.60
N THR A 134 -8.63 1.67 -4.82
CA THR A 134 -8.40 0.68 -5.87
C THR A 134 -9.07 -0.66 -5.57
N THR A 135 -9.08 -1.10 -4.32
CA THR A 135 -9.77 -2.33 -3.92
C THR A 135 -11.25 -2.25 -4.23
N LYS A 136 -11.92 -1.16 -3.83
CA LYS A 136 -13.34 -0.93 -4.13
C LYS A 136 -13.61 -0.91 -5.62
N ALA A 137 -12.77 -0.20 -6.38
CA ALA A 137 -12.90 -0.13 -7.84
C ALA A 137 -12.83 -1.51 -8.50
N HIS A 138 -11.88 -2.37 -8.07
CA HIS A 138 -11.76 -3.72 -8.63
C HIS A 138 -12.94 -4.62 -8.27
N VAL A 139 -13.43 -4.56 -7.02
CA VAL A 139 -14.63 -5.31 -6.60
C VAL A 139 -15.84 -4.90 -7.43
N THR A 140 -16.09 -3.58 -7.54
CA THR A 140 -17.22 -3.05 -8.32
C THR A 140 -17.11 -3.40 -9.80
N ARG A 141 -15.91 -3.35 -10.37
CA ARG A 141 -15.67 -3.77 -11.77
C ARG A 141 -16.01 -5.23 -12.02
N CYS A 142 -15.81 -6.09 -11.03
CA CYS A 142 -16.19 -7.51 -11.10
C CYS A 142 -17.69 -7.75 -10.83
N GLY A 143 -18.49 -6.69 -10.63
CA GLY A 143 -19.92 -6.80 -10.34
C GLY A 143 -20.25 -7.16 -8.89
N GLY A 144 -19.28 -6.99 -7.99
CA GLY A 144 -19.48 -7.18 -6.55
C GLY A 144 -19.76 -5.87 -5.81
N ASP A 145 -20.24 -6.01 -4.59
CA ASP A 145 -20.49 -4.92 -3.65
C ASP A 145 -19.42 -4.86 -2.55
N VAL A 146 -19.30 -3.69 -1.92
CA VAL A 146 -18.39 -3.48 -0.79
C VAL A 146 -19.22 -3.06 0.43
N ILE A 147 -19.01 -3.75 1.54
CA ILE A 147 -19.51 -3.35 2.86
C ILE A 147 -18.35 -2.95 3.75
N GLU A 148 -18.47 -1.77 4.35
CA GLU A 148 -17.47 -1.24 5.25
C GLU A 148 -17.95 -1.32 6.69
N LEU A 149 -17.14 -1.94 7.53
CA LEU A 149 -17.43 -2.13 8.95
C LEU A 149 -16.37 -1.40 9.78
N VAL A 150 -16.41 -0.08 9.71
CA VAL A 150 -15.51 0.79 10.46
C VAL A 150 -15.82 0.69 11.95
N HIS A 151 -14.82 0.38 12.76
CA HIS A 151 -14.97 0.40 14.21
C HIS A 151 -15.38 1.81 14.70
N LYS A 152 -16.38 1.89 15.56
CA LYS A 152 -16.96 3.18 16.01
C LYS A 152 -15.91 4.15 16.56
N LYS A 153 -14.90 3.66 17.26
CA LYS A 153 -13.78 4.47 17.77
C LYS A 153 -12.86 4.97 16.66
N GLY A 154 -12.82 4.31 15.51
CA GLY A 154 -12.08 4.74 14.33
C GLY A 154 -12.63 6.00 13.68
N LEU A 155 -13.90 6.30 13.92
CA LEU A 155 -14.57 7.53 13.47
C LEU A 155 -14.29 8.74 14.37
N ILE A 156 -13.60 8.55 15.49
CA ILE A 156 -13.27 9.60 16.45
C ILE A 156 -11.75 9.85 16.37
N PRO A 157 -11.29 10.92 15.69
CA PRO A 157 -9.86 11.19 15.54
C PRO A 157 -9.12 11.29 16.89
N GLN A 158 -9.77 11.84 17.91
CA GLN A 158 -9.22 12.04 19.25
C GLN A 158 -9.27 10.80 20.16
N SER A 159 -9.78 9.68 19.66
CA SER A 159 -9.79 8.44 20.45
C SER A 159 -8.37 7.93 20.68
N ASP A 160 -8.04 7.63 21.93
CA ASP A 160 -6.76 7.03 22.35
C ASP A 160 -6.76 5.50 22.23
N ASP A 161 -7.78 4.90 21.65
CA ASP A 161 -7.83 3.46 21.44
C ASP A 161 -6.74 3.02 20.45
N PRO A 162 -5.80 2.15 20.85
CA PRO A 162 -4.69 1.73 20.01
C PRO A 162 -5.12 0.88 18.80
N PHE A 163 -6.32 0.29 18.85
CA PHE A 163 -6.87 -0.59 17.82
C PHE A 163 -8.11 -0.02 17.14
N LYS A 164 -8.22 1.30 17.06
CA LYS A 164 -9.37 1.96 16.44
C LYS A 164 -9.54 1.69 14.94
N GLY A 165 -8.52 1.14 14.29
CA GLY A 165 -8.59 0.67 12.90
C GLY A 165 -9.14 -0.75 12.72
N ASP A 166 -9.40 -1.46 13.81
CA ASP A 166 -9.92 -2.83 13.77
C ASP A 166 -11.34 -2.95 13.26
N PHE A 167 -11.73 -4.18 12.96
CA PHE A 167 -13.13 -4.54 12.75
C PHE A 167 -13.94 -4.55 14.05
N ASP A 168 -15.19 -4.17 13.97
CA ASP A 168 -16.19 -4.63 14.94
C ASP A 168 -16.53 -6.10 14.62
N LEU A 169 -15.91 -7.02 15.35
CA LEU A 169 -16.09 -8.46 15.12
C LEU A 169 -17.53 -8.95 15.36
N LYS A 170 -18.31 -8.25 16.19
CA LYS A 170 -19.74 -8.60 16.40
C LYS A 170 -20.54 -8.23 15.17
N GLU A 171 -20.34 -7.03 14.66
CA GLU A 171 -20.99 -6.57 13.45
C GLU A 171 -20.55 -7.36 12.22
N LEU A 172 -19.26 -7.72 12.11
CA LEU A 172 -18.77 -8.58 11.05
C LEU A 172 -19.48 -9.95 11.03
N LYS A 173 -19.58 -10.60 12.19
CA LYS A 173 -20.27 -11.90 12.29
C LYS A 173 -21.76 -11.79 11.96
N LYS A 174 -22.41 -10.71 12.36
CA LYS A 174 -23.82 -10.42 12.05
C LYS A 174 -23.98 -10.22 10.54
N THR A 175 -23.20 -9.36 9.95
CA THR A 175 -23.23 -9.04 8.53
C THR A 175 -23.03 -10.28 7.66
N ILE A 176 -22.05 -11.15 7.98
CA ILE A 176 -21.84 -12.41 7.25
C ILE A 176 -23.07 -13.32 7.31
N ARG A 177 -23.76 -13.39 8.48
CA ARG A 177 -24.98 -14.18 8.61
C ARG A 177 -26.16 -13.62 7.82
N GLU A 178 -26.29 -12.30 7.78
CA GLU A 178 -27.38 -11.61 7.08
C GLU A 178 -27.24 -11.71 5.55
N ILE A 179 -26.02 -11.60 5.05
CA ILE A 179 -25.74 -11.69 3.60
C ILE A 179 -25.79 -13.14 3.11
N GLY A 180 -25.39 -14.08 3.96
CA GLY A 180 -25.09 -15.45 3.64
C GLY A 180 -23.60 -15.64 3.32
N PRO A 181 -22.94 -16.59 4.03
CA PRO A 181 -21.49 -16.82 3.87
C PRO A 181 -21.07 -17.11 2.42
N GLU A 182 -21.93 -17.73 1.65
CA GLU A 182 -21.73 -18.09 0.25
C GLU A 182 -21.66 -16.88 -0.69
N LYS A 183 -22.20 -15.74 -0.26
CA LYS A 183 -22.16 -14.47 -1.00
C LYS A 183 -20.99 -13.57 -0.57
N VAL A 184 -20.23 -13.97 0.45
CA VAL A 184 -19.05 -13.21 0.86
C VAL A 184 -17.87 -13.64 0.02
N ALA A 185 -17.34 -12.70 -0.79
CA ALA A 185 -16.17 -12.95 -1.63
C ALA A 185 -14.90 -13.11 -0.81
N TYR A 186 -14.67 -12.15 0.08
CA TYR A 186 -13.57 -12.15 1.05
C TYR A 186 -13.78 -11.08 2.13
N VAL A 187 -13.01 -11.20 3.20
CA VAL A 187 -12.88 -10.17 4.24
C VAL A 187 -11.46 -9.63 4.15
N ARG A 188 -11.31 -8.29 4.11
CA ARG A 188 -10.03 -7.60 4.06
C ARG A 188 -9.87 -6.66 5.26
N VAL A 189 -8.74 -6.76 5.93
CA VAL A 189 -8.30 -5.83 6.99
C VAL A 189 -7.34 -4.81 6.42
#